data_4c331fbb489aa9d6e3fca8bfc00ef5a6
#
_entry.id   4c331fbb489aa9d6e3fca8bfc00ef5a6
#
_cell.length_a   1.000
_cell.length_b   1.000
_cell.length_c   1.000
_cell.angle_alpha   90.00
_cell.angle_beta   90.00
_cell.angle_gamma   90.00
#
_symmetry.space_group_name_H-M   'P 1'
#
loop_
_entity.id
_entity.type
_entity.pdbx_description
1 polymer ?
#
loop_
_entity_poly.entity_id
_entity_poly.type
_entity_poly.pdbx_seq_one_letter_code
_entity_poly.pdbx_strand_id
1 'polypeptide(L)'
;QENSNKNPTINSTQRDYMAGEVSKDLTMRVLLPEEIVKAHDEGIIHFHDSDYYAQREHNCDLINLQDMLQNGTVISQTLIEKPHSFFTACNVTTQIVAQVASNQYGGQSFSLAHLAPFVDISRQKIRNKVIEERKACGEPLDDEIIQKVSERRLKDEIQSGIQTIQYQLITLMTCNGQAPFVTIFMYLDEVPEGRTRDDLALIIEEVMKQRMQGVKNERGAWITPAFPKLIYVLDEDNIHEDSKYWYLTELAAKCTAKRMVPDYISAKIMRQLKNGNVYTCMGCRSFLTVEEKQKNPDGSYKFYGRFNQGVVTINLVDVACSSDGDFDKFWEILEERLELCHRALRCRHERLLGTVSDVAPILWQYGALARLKKGETIDKLLYDGYSTISLGYAGLHESIKTIFTFSRSQFIIHL
;
A
#
# COMPACT_ATOMS: atom_id res chain seq x y z
N GLN A 1 -13.86 -17.25 4.22
CA GLN A 1 -13.04 -16.06 4.37
C GLN A 1 -13.26 -15.16 3.17
N GLU A 2 -13.91 -14.04 3.39
CA GLU A 2 -14.28 -13.18 2.30
C GLU A 2 -13.05 -12.48 1.75
N ASN A 3 -12.88 -12.51 0.47
CA ASN A 3 -12.06 -11.68 -0.42
C ASN A 3 -10.70 -11.14 0.05
N SER A 4 -10.23 -11.48 1.23
CA SER A 4 -9.01 -10.87 1.77
C SER A 4 -7.78 -11.75 1.71
N ASN A 5 -7.98 -13.06 1.78
CA ASN A 5 -6.88 -14.02 1.88
C ASN A 5 -7.15 -15.25 1.01
N LYS A 6 -6.11 -16.07 0.88
CA LYS A 6 -6.18 -17.33 0.14
C LYS A 6 -7.28 -18.25 0.69
N ASN A 7 -8.15 -18.72 -0.19
CA ASN A 7 -9.13 -19.74 0.16
C ASN A 7 -8.54 -21.13 -0.10
N PRO A 8 -8.29 -21.96 0.93
CA PRO A 8 -7.59 -23.24 0.78
C PRO A 8 -8.38 -24.30 0.01
N THR A 9 -9.66 -24.06 -0.27
CA THR A 9 -10.49 -25.00 -1.05
C THR A 9 -10.39 -24.79 -2.56
N ILE A 10 -9.80 -23.68 -3.00
CA ILE A 10 -9.66 -23.34 -4.43
C ILE A 10 -8.39 -23.96 -5.00
N ASN A 11 -8.51 -24.62 -6.15
CA ASN A 11 -7.40 -25.34 -6.79
C ASN A 11 -6.17 -24.45 -7.07
N SER A 12 -6.37 -23.20 -7.52
CA SER A 12 -5.26 -22.28 -7.76
C SER A 12 -4.52 -21.93 -6.47
N THR A 13 -5.24 -21.72 -5.36
CA THR A 13 -4.67 -21.50 -4.05
C THR A 13 -3.89 -22.71 -3.53
N GLN A 14 -4.43 -23.92 -3.72
CA GLN A 14 -3.72 -25.15 -3.34
C GLN A 14 -2.42 -25.32 -4.13
N ARG A 15 -2.46 -25.06 -5.44
CA ARG A 15 -1.27 -25.14 -6.30
C ARG A 15 -0.21 -24.14 -5.87
N ASP A 16 -0.60 -22.90 -5.60
CA ASP A 16 0.31 -21.84 -5.13
C ASP A 16 0.90 -22.20 -3.75
N TYR A 17 0.08 -22.69 -2.83
CA TYR A 17 0.54 -23.15 -1.53
C TYR A 17 1.60 -24.26 -1.65
N MET A 18 1.37 -25.26 -2.50
CA MET A 18 2.35 -26.33 -2.75
C MET A 18 3.66 -25.77 -3.33
N ALA A 19 3.58 -24.83 -4.26
CA ALA A 19 4.75 -24.17 -4.82
C ALA A 19 5.50 -23.34 -3.74
N GLY A 20 4.77 -22.65 -2.89
CA GLY A 20 5.32 -21.91 -1.75
C GLY A 20 6.05 -22.81 -0.74
N GLU A 21 5.48 -23.97 -0.39
CA GLU A 21 6.15 -24.93 0.52
C GLU A 21 7.45 -25.48 -0.07
N VAL A 22 7.48 -25.78 -1.38
CA VAL A 22 8.73 -26.19 -2.07
C VAL A 22 9.76 -25.05 -2.06
N SER A 23 9.35 -23.84 -2.33
CA SER A 23 10.20 -22.64 -2.29
C SER A 23 10.74 -22.38 -0.88
N LYS A 24 9.89 -22.49 0.13
CA LYS A 24 10.28 -22.37 1.54
C LYS A 24 11.30 -23.41 1.94
N ASP A 25 11.08 -24.67 1.58
CA ASP A 25 12.01 -25.75 1.85
C ASP A 25 13.39 -25.51 1.21
N LEU A 26 13.41 -25.06 -0.06
CA LEU A 26 14.65 -24.65 -0.74
C LEU A 26 15.35 -23.49 -0.01
N THR A 27 14.58 -22.50 0.40
CA THR A 27 15.07 -21.32 1.13
C THR A 27 15.74 -21.74 2.45
N MET A 28 15.05 -22.56 3.25
CA MET A 28 15.51 -22.94 4.59
C MET A 28 16.67 -23.95 4.55
N ARG A 29 16.68 -24.87 3.59
CA ARG A 29 17.74 -25.89 3.53
C ARG A 29 18.98 -25.51 2.74
N VAL A 30 18.85 -24.57 1.78
CA VAL A 30 19.93 -24.33 0.82
C VAL A 30 20.35 -22.86 0.73
N LEU A 31 19.41 -21.91 0.82
CA LEU A 31 19.69 -20.52 0.48
C LEU A 31 20.06 -19.64 1.68
N LEU A 32 19.52 -19.95 2.86
CA LEU A 32 19.83 -19.20 4.08
C LEU A 32 20.97 -19.84 4.87
N PRO A 33 21.80 -19.05 5.57
CA PRO A 33 22.78 -19.57 6.52
C PRO A 33 22.10 -20.36 7.64
N GLU A 34 22.74 -21.45 8.07
CA GLU A 34 22.23 -22.37 9.10
C GLU A 34 21.85 -21.64 10.39
N GLU A 35 22.64 -20.66 10.83
CA GLU A 35 22.36 -19.85 12.01
C GLU A 35 21.03 -19.07 11.94
N ILE A 36 20.68 -18.56 10.76
CA ILE A 36 19.42 -17.83 10.53
C ILE A 36 18.25 -18.80 10.54
N VAL A 37 18.40 -19.95 9.90
CA VAL A 37 17.37 -21.01 9.89
C VAL A 37 17.12 -21.50 11.32
N LYS A 38 18.16 -21.83 12.06
CA LYS A 38 18.05 -22.25 13.46
C LYS A 38 17.34 -21.22 14.33
N ALA A 39 17.73 -19.94 14.21
CA ALA A 39 17.10 -18.87 14.96
C ALA A 39 15.62 -18.66 14.61
N HIS A 40 15.24 -18.91 13.35
CA HIS A 40 13.85 -18.89 12.92
C HIS A 40 13.05 -20.07 13.50
N ASP A 41 13.59 -21.27 13.43
CA ASP A 41 12.94 -22.49 13.90
C ASP A 41 12.79 -22.52 15.42
N GLU A 42 13.75 -21.96 16.16
CA GLU A 42 13.72 -21.79 17.61
C GLU A 42 12.83 -20.61 18.05
N GLY A 43 12.30 -19.81 17.12
CA GLY A 43 11.44 -18.68 17.41
C GLY A 43 12.14 -17.46 18.01
N ILE A 44 13.46 -17.40 17.92
CA ILE A 44 14.29 -16.25 18.36
C ILE A 44 14.04 -15.03 17.46
N ILE A 45 14.02 -15.27 16.16
CA ILE A 45 13.63 -14.29 15.14
C ILE A 45 12.56 -14.91 14.23
N HIS A 46 11.85 -14.06 13.48
CA HIS A 46 10.99 -14.52 12.40
C HIS A 46 11.51 -13.96 11.07
N PHE A 47 11.97 -14.84 10.20
CA PHE A 47 12.30 -14.52 8.82
C PHE A 47 11.01 -14.61 7.99
N HIS A 48 10.38 -13.44 7.71
CA HIS A 48 9.07 -13.38 7.05
C HIS A 48 9.12 -13.93 5.62
N ASP A 49 8.01 -14.51 5.17
CA ASP A 49 7.76 -14.83 3.75
C ASP A 49 8.94 -15.55 3.07
N SER A 50 9.45 -16.59 3.74
CA SER A 50 10.56 -17.41 3.24
C SER A 50 10.22 -18.20 1.97
N ASP A 51 8.94 -18.37 1.70
CA ASP A 51 8.37 -19.00 0.51
C ASP A 51 8.54 -18.14 -0.77
N TYR A 52 8.77 -16.82 -0.63
CA TYR A 52 9.05 -15.89 -1.74
C TYR A 52 10.55 -15.56 -1.91
N TYR A 53 11.39 -15.97 -0.97
CA TYR A 53 12.81 -15.63 -0.97
C TYR A 53 13.58 -16.22 -2.14
N ALA A 54 13.26 -17.46 -2.54
CA ALA A 54 13.93 -18.14 -3.65
C ALA A 54 13.75 -17.42 -4.98
N GLN A 55 12.60 -16.79 -5.22
CA GLN A 55 12.23 -16.07 -6.44
C GLN A 55 12.82 -14.67 -6.55
N ARG A 56 13.52 -14.17 -5.53
CA ARG A 56 14.05 -12.81 -5.46
C ARG A 56 12.94 -11.73 -5.51
N GLU A 57 11.80 -12.03 -4.92
CA GLU A 57 10.72 -11.08 -4.76
C GLU A 57 10.93 -10.17 -3.54
N HIS A 58 10.44 -8.96 -3.64
CA HIS A 58 10.46 -7.98 -2.55
C HIS A 58 9.07 -7.88 -1.87
N ASN A 59 9.00 -7.14 -0.76
CA ASN A 59 7.81 -7.08 0.07
C ASN A 59 6.77 -6.07 -0.48
N CYS A 60 6.75 -4.85 0.01
CA CYS A 60 5.67 -3.88 -0.21
C CYS A 60 6.08 -2.77 -1.16
N ASP A 61 5.08 -2.19 -1.85
CA ASP A 61 5.26 -1.15 -2.85
C ASP A 61 4.49 0.13 -2.56
N LEU A 62 5.09 1.26 -2.89
CA LEU A 62 4.44 2.55 -3.10
C LEU A 62 4.35 2.81 -4.60
N ILE A 63 3.25 2.45 -5.22
CA ILE A 63 3.11 2.48 -6.68
C ILE A 63 3.13 3.93 -7.20
N ASN A 64 3.97 4.20 -8.19
CA ASN A 64 3.92 5.46 -8.93
C ASN A 64 2.82 5.45 -9.99
N LEU A 65 1.58 5.41 -9.52
CA LEU A 65 0.41 5.38 -10.39
C LEU A 65 0.32 6.63 -11.26
N GLN A 66 0.79 7.78 -10.76
CA GLN A 66 0.85 9.03 -11.54
C GLN A 66 1.68 8.85 -12.80
N ASP A 67 2.90 8.31 -12.70
CA ASP A 67 3.76 8.07 -13.84
C ASP A 67 3.12 7.09 -14.84
N MET A 68 2.57 5.99 -14.34
CA MET A 68 1.95 4.97 -15.19
C MET A 68 0.73 5.49 -15.97
N LEU A 69 -0.11 6.32 -15.34
CA LEU A 69 -1.30 6.89 -15.98
C LEU A 69 -0.98 8.06 -16.92
N GLN A 70 0.03 8.87 -16.60
CA GLN A 70 0.38 10.05 -17.42
C GLN A 70 1.26 9.69 -18.62
N ASN A 71 2.19 8.74 -18.45
CA ASN A 71 3.18 8.37 -19.46
C ASN A 71 2.89 7.02 -20.13
N GLY A 72 1.79 6.37 -19.73
CA GLY A 72 1.46 5.03 -20.19
C GLY A 72 2.26 3.94 -19.50
N THR A 73 1.79 2.71 -19.66
CA THR A 73 2.40 1.50 -19.09
C THR A 73 2.19 0.31 -20.04
N VAL A 74 2.77 -0.85 -19.71
CA VAL A 74 2.54 -2.08 -20.48
C VAL A 74 2.01 -3.16 -19.54
N ILE A 75 0.89 -3.76 -19.90
CA ILE A 75 0.28 -4.87 -19.19
C ILE A 75 0.13 -6.05 -20.15
N SER A 76 0.66 -7.20 -19.77
CA SER A 76 0.61 -8.42 -20.60
C SER A 76 1.00 -8.16 -22.06
N GLN A 77 2.11 -7.44 -22.28
CA GLN A 77 2.66 -7.05 -23.59
C GLN A 77 1.78 -6.05 -24.39
N THR A 78 0.71 -5.54 -23.79
CA THR A 78 -0.16 -4.55 -24.42
C THR A 78 0.16 -3.16 -23.88
N LEU A 79 0.42 -2.21 -24.78
CA LEU A 79 0.60 -0.81 -24.44
C LEU A 79 -0.73 -0.22 -23.95
N ILE A 80 -0.69 0.34 -22.77
CA ILE A 80 -1.81 1.10 -22.18
C ILE A 80 -1.41 2.58 -22.21
N GLU A 81 -2.05 3.32 -23.09
CA GLU A 81 -1.83 4.76 -23.21
C GLU A 81 -2.49 5.54 -22.05
N LYS A 82 -2.18 6.83 -21.97
CA LYS A 82 -2.80 7.75 -21.01
C LYS A 82 -4.33 7.70 -21.13
N PRO A 83 -5.07 7.44 -20.04
CA PRO A 83 -6.53 7.41 -20.06
C PRO A 83 -7.15 8.75 -20.49
N HIS A 84 -8.23 8.67 -21.26
CA HIS A 84 -8.98 9.83 -21.74
C HIS A 84 -10.29 10.06 -20.96
N SER A 85 -10.43 9.48 -19.77
CA SER A 85 -11.52 9.74 -18.83
C SER A 85 -11.18 9.23 -17.44
N PHE A 86 -11.87 9.73 -16.42
CA PHE A 86 -11.75 9.27 -15.06
C PHE A 86 -12.12 7.78 -14.92
N PHE A 87 -13.22 7.36 -15.55
CA PHE A 87 -13.65 5.97 -15.52
C PHE A 87 -12.60 5.02 -16.12
N THR A 88 -11.98 5.40 -17.24
CA THR A 88 -10.90 4.62 -17.83
C THR A 88 -9.68 4.58 -16.93
N ALA A 89 -9.32 5.70 -16.29
CA ALA A 89 -8.22 5.75 -15.33
C ALA A 89 -8.46 4.81 -14.13
N CYS A 90 -9.69 4.75 -13.62
CA CYS A 90 -10.08 3.79 -12.58
C CYS A 90 -9.91 2.33 -13.01
N ASN A 91 -10.35 1.99 -14.23
CA ASN A 91 -10.18 0.64 -14.77
C ASN A 91 -8.70 0.25 -14.95
N VAL A 92 -7.90 1.14 -15.53
CA VAL A 92 -6.45 0.91 -15.71
C VAL A 92 -5.77 0.75 -14.36
N THR A 93 -6.14 1.56 -13.36
CA THR A 93 -5.62 1.45 -12.00
C THR A 93 -5.83 0.05 -11.41
N THR A 94 -7.01 -0.53 -11.58
CA THR A 94 -7.28 -1.87 -11.04
C THR A 94 -6.48 -2.97 -11.74
N GLN A 95 -6.24 -2.82 -13.04
CA GLN A 95 -5.37 -3.73 -13.80
C GLN A 95 -3.90 -3.61 -13.35
N ILE A 96 -3.41 -2.38 -13.14
CA ILE A 96 -2.07 -2.14 -12.59
C ILE A 96 -1.93 -2.81 -11.23
N VAL A 97 -2.89 -2.58 -10.33
CA VAL A 97 -2.91 -3.16 -8.98
C VAL A 97 -2.85 -4.68 -9.02
N ALA A 98 -3.62 -5.33 -9.90
CA ALA A 98 -3.61 -6.78 -10.04
C ALA A 98 -2.26 -7.32 -10.54
N GLN A 99 -1.64 -6.62 -11.49
CA GLN A 99 -0.32 -6.99 -12.03
C GLN A 99 0.79 -6.78 -11.01
N VAL A 100 0.78 -5.67 -10.27
CA VAL A 100 1.74 -5.42 -9.19
C VAL A 100 1.61 -6.48 -8.11
N ALA A 101 0.38 -6.75 -7.64
CA ALA A 101 0.12 -7.77 -6.62
C ALA A 101 0.52 -9.20 -7.03
N SER A 102 0.71 -9.46 -8.32
CA SER A 102 1.18 -10.75 -8.84
C SER A 102 2.71 -10.83 -8.97
N ASN A 103 3.45 -9.77 -8.63
CA ASN A 103 4.89 -9.67 -8.79
C ASN A 103 5.61 -9.21 -7.51
N GLN A 104 4.93 -9.24 -6.37
CA GLN A 104 5.46 -8.95 -5.04
C GLN A 104 4.59 -9.67 -4.00
N TYR A 105 5.10 -9.88 -2.79
CA TYR A 105 4.39 -10.67 -1.78
C TYR A 105 3.75 -9.85 -0.65
N GLY A 106 4.02 -8.56 -0.58
CA GLY A 106 3.46 -7.67 0.45
C GLY A 106 2.25 -6.87 -0.03
N GLY A 107 2.02 -5.74 0.62
CA GLY A 107 0.96 -4.80 0.27
C GLY A 107 1.45 -3.73 -0.70
N GLN A 108 0.51 -3.09 -1.36
CA GLN A 108 0.78 -1.96 -2.25
C GLN A 108 -0.07 -0.77 -1.86
N SER A 109 0.46 0.43 -2.01
CA SER A 109 -0.25 1.68 -1.73
C SER A 109 -0.21 2.61 -2.93
N PHE A 110 -1.31 3.30 -3.19
CA PHE A 110 -1.37 4.40 -4.15
C PHE A 110 -2.23 5.53 -3.61
N SER A 111 -2.06 6.74 -4.18
CA SER A 111 -2.85 7.92 -3.82
C SER A 111 -3.99 8.18 -4.78
N LEU A 112 -5.15 8.62 -4.26
CA LEU A 112 -6.25 9.15 -5.07
C LEU A 112 -5.89 10.46 -5.78
N ALA A 113 -4.89 11.19 -5.29
CA ALA A 113 -4.37 12.37 -5.96
C ALA A 113 -3.91 12.09 -7.40
N HIS A 114 -3.42 10.87 -7.67
CA HIS A 114 -3.01 10.44 -9.01
C HIS A 114 -4.17 10.31 -10.00
N LEU A 115 -5.40 10.15 -9.50
CA LEU A 115 -6.63 10.07 -10.31
C LEU A 115 -7.31 11.42 -10.51
N ALA A 116 -7.07 12.39 -9.63
CA ALA A 116 -7.76 13.68 -9.65
C ALA A 116 -7.65 14.44 -11.00
N PRO A 117 -6.50 14.46 -11.69
CA PRO A 117 -6.40 15.15 -12.99
C PRO A 117 -7.33 14.58 -14.08
N PHE A 118 -7.75 13.34 -13.98
CA PHE A 118 -8.63 12.70 -14.96
C PHE A 118 -10.09 13.13 -14.81
N VAL A 119 -10.47 13.70 -13.66
CA VAL A 119 -11.82 14.28 -13.45
C VAL A 119 -12.05 15.47 -14.36
N ASP A 120 -11.05 16.36 -14.51
CA ASP A 120 -11.20 17.51 -15.43
C ASP A 120 -11.25 17.08 -16.90
N ILE A 121 -10.48 16.07 -17.29
CA ILE A 121 -10.57 15.47 -18.64
C ILE A 121 -11.99 14.95 -18.91
N SER A 122 -12.58 14.23 -17.95
CA SER A 122 -13.96 13.76 -18.08
C SER A 122 -14.96 14.91 -18.11
N ARG A 123 -14.79 15.93 -17.29
CA ARG A 123 -15.65 17.11 -17.25
C ARG A 123 -15.72 17.79 -18.60
N GLN A 124 -14.56 18.04 -19.22
CA GLN A 124 -14.49 18.65 -20.55
C GLN A 124 -15.15 17.77 -21.62
N LYS A 125 -14.86 16.49 -21.62
CA LYS A 125 -15.45 15.50 -22.55
C LYS A 125 -16.97 15.42 -22.42
N ILE A 126 -17.48 15.37 -21.19
CA ILE A 126 -18.92 15.32 -20.91
C ILE A 126 -19.58 16.60 -21.36
N ARG A 127 -19.00 17.78 -21.05
CA ARG A 127 -19.54 19.09 -21.48
C ARG A 127 -19.65 19.17 -23.02
N ASN A 128 -18.60 18.79 -23.72
CA ASN A 128 -18.61 18.78 -25.19
C ASN A 128 -19.70 17.86 -25.74
N LYS A 129 -19.82 16.67 -25.16
CA LYS A 129 -20.86 15.71 -25.56
C LYS A 129 -22.27 16.25 -25.32
N VAL A 130 -22.53 16.91 -24.20
CA VAL A 130 -23.83 17.55 -23.91
C VAL A 130 -24.14 18.65 -24.92
N ILE A 131 -23.14 19.46 -25.32
CA ILE A 131 -23.30 20.50 -26.33
C ILE A 131 -23.64 19.88 -27.70
N GLU A 132 -22.93 18.83 -28.10
CA GLU A 132 -23.17 18.12 -29.37
C GLU A 132 -24.57 17.48 -29.41
N GLU A 133 -24.99 16.82 -28.33
CA GLU A 133 -26.32 16.20 -28.22
C GLU A 133 -27.43 17.27 -28.34
N ARG A 134 -27.30 18.42 -27.66
CA ARG A 134 -28.28 19.51 -27.75
C ARG A 134 -28.35 20.10 -29.15
N LYS A 135 -27.19 20.31 -29.82
CA LYS A 135 -27.14 20.76 -31.22
C LYS A 135 -27.83 19.78 -32.13
N ALA A 136 -27.59 18.48 -31.96
CA ALA A 136 -28.21 17.44 -32.80
C ALA A 136 -29.73 17.36 -32.62
N CYS A 137 -30.22 17.67 -31.41
CA CYS A 137 -31.66 17.74 -31.13
C CYS A 137 -32.30 19.08 -31.50
N GLY A 138 -31.55 20.07 -31.97
CA GLY A 138 -32.06 21.42 -32.29
C GLY A 138 -32.44 22.23 -31.04
N GLU A 139 -31.91 21.86 -29.85
CA GLU A 139 -32.20 22.55 -28.58
C GLU A 139 -31.29 23.77 -28.37
N PRO A 140 -31.78 24.79 -27.66
CA PRO A 140 -30.95 25.97 -27.30
C PRO A 140 -29.71 25.59 -26.51
N LEU A 141 -28.59 26.26 -26.78
CA LEU A 141 -27.35 26.14 -26.01
C LEU A 141 -27.40 27.08 -24.79
N ASP A 142 -28.16 26.67 -23.78
CA ASP A 142 -28.24 27.30 -22.48
C ASP A 142 -27.09 26.84 -21.59
N ASP A 143 -26.20 27.74 -21.21
CA ASP A 143 -25.00 27.44 -20.43
C ASP A 143 -25.32 26.90 -19.03
N GLU A 144 -26.39 27.37 -18.38
CA GLU A 144 -26.79 26.90 -17.05
C GLU A 144 -27.27 25.44 -17.12
N ILE A 145 -28.08 25.12 -18.13
CA ILE A 145 -28.56 23.75 -18.35
C ILE A 145 -27.39 22.84 -18.71
N ILE A 146 -26.51 23.27 -19.62
CA ILE A 146 -25.32 22.51 -20.02
C ILE A 146 -24.45 22.21 -18.79
N GLN A 147 -24.20 23.23 -17.95
CA GLN A 147 -23.41 23.06 -16.73
C GLN A 147 -24.07 22.04 -15.77
N LYS A 148 -25.36 22.22 -15.50
CA LYS A 148 -26.11 21.35 -14.58
C LYS A 148 -26.13 19.90 -15.04
N VAL A 149 -26.37 19.64 -16.33
CA VAL A 149 -26.39 18.31 -16.90
C VAL A 149 -24.98 17.69 -16.88
N SER A 150 -23.97 18.48 -17.22
CA SER A 150 -22.58 18.02 -17.24
C SER A 150 -22.07 17.65 -15.84
N GLU A 151 -22.34 18.46 -14.84
CA GLU A 151 -21.92 18.18 -13.45
C GLU A 151 -22.65 16.94 -12.89
N ARG A 152 -23.93 16.73 -13.23
CA ARG A 152 -24.61 15.50 -12.84
C ARG A 152 -23.96 14.27 -13.46
N ARG A 153 -23.71 14.29 -14.77
CA ARG A 153 -23.07 13.17 -15.50
C ARG A 153 -21.65 12.91 -14.99
N LEU A 154 -20.93 13.96 -14.61
CA LEU A 154 -19.60 13.82 -14.02
C LEU A 154 -19.67 13.11 -12.66
N LYS A 155 -20.62 13.45 -11.81
CA LYS A 155 -20.83 12.76 -10.53
C LYS A 155 -21.18 11.29 -10.74
N ASP A 156 -22.03 10.98 -11.71
CA ASP A 156 -22.40 9.61 -12.07
C ASP A 156 -21.15 8.84 -12.58
N GLU A 157 -20.25 9.48 -13.33
CA GLU A 157 -19.00 8.87 -13.78
C GLU A 157 -18.03 8.63 -12.61
N ILE A 158 -17.88 9.59 -11.68
CA ILE A 158 -17.06 9.42 -10.49
C ILE A 158 -17.57 8.24 -9.65
N GLN A 159 -18.89 8.20 -9.41
CA GLN A 159 -19.52 7.09 -8.69
C GLN A 159 -19.23 5.74 -9.35
N SER A 160 -19.41 5.64 -10.67
CA SER A 160 -19.18 4.41 -11.44
C SER A 160 -17.71 4.00 -11.41
N GLY A 161 -16.77 4.97 -11.52
CA GLY A 161 -15.34 4.72 -11.47
C GLY A 161 -14.90 4.18 -10.10
N ILE A 162 -15.34 4.80 -9.02
CA ILE A 162 -15.02 4.35 -7.65
C ILE A 162 -15.66 3.01 -7.33
N GLN A 163 -16.91 2.79 -7.77
CA GLN A 163 -17.55 1.50 -7.64
C GLN A 163 -16.75 0.40 -8.37
N THR A 164 -16.25 0.70 -9.58
CA THR A 164 -15.41 -0.20 -10.34
C THR A 164 -14.13 -0.55 -9.57
N ILE A 165 -13.43 0.44 -9.02
CA ILE A 165 -12.25 0.19 -8.17
C ILE A 165 -12.62 -0.74 -7.01
N GLN A 166 -13.69 -0.42 -6.25
CA GLN A 166 -14.07 -1.21 -5.09
C GLN A 166 -14.39 -2.66 -5.47
N TYR A 167 -15.20 -2.89 -6.49
CA TYR A 167 -15.60 -4.25 -6.87
C TYR A 167 -14.47 -5.04 -7.53
N GLN A 168 -13.68 -4.43 -8.38
CA GLN A 168 -12.56 -5.13 -9.03
C GLN A 168 -11.47 -5.51 -8.03
N LEU A 169 -11.11 -4.64 -7.08
CA LEU A 169 -10.12 -4.96 -6.05
C LEU A 169 -10.56 -6.11 -5.13
N ILE A 170 -11.86 -6.35 -5.01
CA ILE A 170 -12.40 -7.44 -4.21
C ILE A 170 -12.52 -8.73 -5.01
N THR A 171 -12.91 -8.64 -6.28
CA THR A 171 -13.21 -9.79 -7.13
C THR A 171 -12.02 -10.28 -7.95
N LEU A 172 -11.00 -9.43 -8.16
CA LEU A 172 -9.76 -9.85 -8.82
C LEU A 172 -9.00 -10.82 -7.93
N MET A 173 -8.53 -11.89 -8.53
CA MET A 173 -7.62 -12.84 -7.92
C MET A 173 -6.25 -12.68 -8.56
N THR A 174 -5.22 -12.52 -7.75
CA THR A 174 -3.82 -12.50 -8.20
C THR A 174 -3.36 -13.89 -8.60
N CYS A 175 -2.20 -13.99 -9.23
CA CYS A 175 -1.57 -15.29 -9.52
C CYS A 175 -1.36 -16.13 -8.26
N ASN A 176 -1.22 -15.48 -7.10
CA ASN A 176 -1.02 -16.12 -5.78
C ASN A 176 -2.35 -16.62 -5.16
N GLY A 177 -3.47 -16.55 -5.87
CA GLY A 177 -4.76 -17.03 -5.40
C GLY A 177 -5.41 -16.22 -4.27
N GLN A 178 -5.05 -14.95 -4.11
CA GLN A 178 -5.60 -14.02 -3.11
C GLN A 178 -6.06 -12.70 -3.73
N ALA A 179 -6.92 -11.97 -3.03
CA ALA A 179 -7.24 -10.61 -3.41
C ALA A 179 -6.03 -9.68 -3.24
N PRO A 180 -5.86 -8.64 -4.08
CA PRO A 180 -4.77 -7.68 -3.93
C PRO A 180 -4.79 -7.01 -2.56
N PHE A 181 -3.67 -7.03 -1.83
CA PHE A 181 -3.51 -6.30 -0.58
C PHE A 181 -3.20 -4.83 -0.90
N VAL A 182 -4.21 -3.99 -0.90
CA VAL A 182 -4.15 -2.59 -1.36
C VAL A 182 -4.49 -1.62 -0.26
N THR A 183 -3.76 -0.51 -0.23
CA THR A 183 -4.04 0.67 0.59
C THR A 183 -4.24 1.88 -0.32
N ILE A 184 -5.32 2.62 -0.08
CA ILE A 184 -5.63 3.88 -0.76
C ILE A 184 -5.35 5.04 0.19
N PHE A 185 -4.50 5.96 -0.26
CA PHE A 185 -4.14 7.16 0.46
C PHE A 185 -5.00 8.36 0.00
N MET A 186 -5.56 9.08 0.95
CA MET A 186 -6.50 10.18 0.75
C MET A 186 -5.96 11.42 1.47
N TYR A 187 -5.24 12.25 0.74
CA TYR A 187 -4.64 13.48 1.23
C TYR A 187 -4.88 14.63 0.26
N LEU A 188 -5.56 15.68 0.72
CA LEU A 188 -5.96 16.80 -0.13
C LEU A 188 -4.78 17.64 -0.61
N ASP A 189 -3.79 17.87 0.26
CA ASP A 189 -2.62 18.70 -0.04
C ASP A 189 -1.56 18.03 -0.94
N GLU A 190 -1.81 16.79 -1.42
CA GLU A 190 -1.00 16.18 -2.49
C GLU A 190 -1.21 16.86 -3.86
N VAL A 191 -2.27 17.65 -4.01
CA VAL A 191 -2.55 18.43 -5.22
C VAL A 191 -2.66 19.92 -4.89
N PRO A 192 -2.30 20.80 -5.84
CA PRO A 192 -2.43 22.25 -5.65
C PRO A 192 -3.85 22.66 -5.28
N GLU A 193 -3.97 23.74 -4.52
CA GLU A 193 -5.27 24.37 -4.27
C GLU A 193 -6.00 24.72 -5.57
N GLY A 194 -7.32 24.72 -5.49
CA GLY A 194 -8.20 25.03 -6.62
C GLY A 194 -8.96 23.80 -7.11
N ARG A 195 -9.29 23.78 -8.39
CA ARG A 195 -10.20 22.81 -8.98
C ARG A 195 -9.75 21.35 -8.82
N THR A 196 -8.47 21.08 -8.96
CA THR A 196 -7.95 19.71 -8.83
C THR A 196 -8.12 19.17 -7.40
N ARG A 197 -7.95 20.03 -6.39
CA ARG A 197 -8.21 19.67 -4.98
C ARG A 197 -9.71 19.46 -4.73
N ASP A 198 -10.57 20.27 -5.30
CA ASP A 198 -12.03 20.06 -5.25
C ASP A 198 -12.42 18.74 -5.93
N ASP A 199 -11.82 18.41 -7.05
CA ASP A 199 -12.03 17.14 -7.74
C ASP A 199 -11.54 15.94 -6.90
N LEU A 200 -10.39 16.07 -6.25
CA LEU A 200 -9.90 15.07 -5.30
C LEU A 200 -10.86 14.90 -4.11
N ALA A 201 -11.41 15.99 -3.61
CA ALA A 201 -12.41 15.94 -2.53
C ALA A 201 -13.68 15.16 -2.95
N LEU A 202 -14.15 15.34 -4.20
CA LEU A 202 -15.28 14.56 -4.74
C LEU A 202 -14.95 13.05 -4.81
N ILE A 203 -13.73 12.71 -5.22
CA ILE A 203 -13.27 11.31 -5.26
C ILE A 203 -13.24 10.70 -3.85
N ILE A 204 -12.65 11.42 -2.89
CA ILE A 204 -12.56 10.99 -1.48
C ILE A 204 -13.96 10.80 -0.89
N GLU A 205 -14.86 11.74 -1.13
CA GLU A 205 -16.26 11.66 -0.70
C GLU A 205 -16.93 10.40 -1.20
N GLU A 206 -16.78 10.08 -2.49
CA GLU A 206 -17.38 8.91 -3.09
C GLU A 206 -16.77 7.60 -2.57
N VAL A 207 -15.45 7.54 -2.37
CA VAL A 207 -14.77 6.38 -1.76
C VAL A 207 -15.35 6.09 -0.38
N MET A 208 -15.56 7.12 0.45
CA MET A 208 -16.14 6.95 1.78
C MET A 208 -17.60 6.50 1.73
N LYS A 209 -18.42 7.06 0.82
CA LYS A 209 -19.82 6.65 0.60
C LYS A 209 -19.89 5.18 0.19
N GLN A 210 -19.09 4.74 -0.77
CA GLN A 210 -19.03 3.36 -1.22
C GLN A 210 -18.57 2.41 -0.09
N ARG A 211 -17.61 2.84 0.71
CA ARG A 211 -17.16 2.07 1.88
C ARG A 211 -18.27 1.94 2.94
N MET A 212 -18.99 3.01 3.23
CA MET A 212 -20.13 2.95 4.17
C MET A 212 -21.27 2.03 3.69
N GLN A 213 -21.51 2.00 2.38
CA GLN A 213 -22.44 1.07 1.77
C GLN A 213 -21.97 -0.38 1.96
N GLY A 214 -20.67 -0.64 1.73
CA GLY A 214 -20.09 -1.98 1.71
C GLY A 214 -20.37 -2.72 0.42
N VAL A 215 -20.20 -4.03 0.44
CA VAL A 215 -20.51 -4.93 -0.68
C VAL A 215 -21.40 -6.06 -0.22
N LYS A 216 -22.14 -6.66 -1.14
CA LYS A 216 -22.95 -7.85 -0.82
C LYS A 216 -22.08 -9.10 -1.00
N ASN A 217 -22.13 -9.96 0.00
CA ASN A 217 -21.57 -11.29 -0.13
C ASN A 217 -22.51 -12.21 -0.96
N GLU A 218 -22.12 -13.45 -1.16
CA GLU A 218 -22.88 -14.47 -1.91
C GLU A 218 -24.29 -14.73 -1.37
N ARG A 219 -24.51 -14.44 -0.07
CA ARG A 219 -25.82 -14.58 0.61
C ARG A 219 -26.65 -13.31 0.56
N GLY A 220 -26.19 -12.29 -0.17
CA GLY A 220 -26.86 -10.99 -0.28
C GLY A 220 -26.73 -10.09 0.95
N ALA A 221 -25.98 -10.47 1.96
CA ALA A 221 -25.72 -9.65 3.13
C ALA A 221 -24.66 -8.57 2.85
N TRP A 222 -24.90 -7.35 3.33
CA TRP A 222 -23.95 -6.27 3.24
C TRP A 222 -22.79 -6.46 4.23
N ILE A 223 -21.59 -6.54 3.72
CA ILE A 223 -20.34 -6.72 4.49
C ILE A 223 -19.35 -5.57 4.23
N THR A 224 -18.40 -5.42 5.14
CA THR A 224 -17.23 -4.55 4.94
C THR A 224 -16.14 -5.34 4.25
N PRO A 225 -15.69 -4.96 3.04
CA PRO A 225 -14.58 -5.64 2.40
C PRO A 225 -13.28 -5.38 3.18
N ALA A 226 -12.41 -6.38 3.25
CA ALA A 226 -11.11 -6.25 3.90
C ALA A 226 -10.19 -5.27 3.16
N PHE A 227 -10.29 -5.23 1.82
CA PHE A 227 -9.54 -4.33 0.96
C PHE A 227 -10.47 -3.51 0.05
N PRO A 228 -9.99 -2.36 -0.44
CA PRO A 228 -8.75 -1.66 -0.06
C PRO A 228 -8.79 -1.15 1.38
N LYS A 229 -7.65 -1.10 2.06
CA LYS A 229 -7.51 -0.31 3.29
C LYS A 229 -7.54 1.17 2.93
N LEU A 230 -8.13 2.00 3.78
CA LEU A 230 -8.26 3.44 3.56
C LEU A 230 -7.46 4.21 4.60
N ILE A 231 -6.68 5.19 4.15
CA ILE A 231 -5.95 6.12 5.02
C ILE A 231 -6.40 7.54 4.68
N TYR A 232 -6.88 8.27 5.68
CA TYR A 232 -7.30 9.66 5.54
C TYR A 232 -6.41 10.58 6.35
N VAL A 233 -5.88 11.62 5.71
CA VAL A 233 -4.99 12.58 6.35
C VAL A 233 -5.78 13.76 6.87
N LEU A 234 -5.58 14.06 8.14
CA LEU A 234 -6.12 15.23 8.82
C LEU A 234 -5.12 16.39 8.72
N ASP A 235 -5.55 17.49 8.13
CA ASP A 235 -4.74 18.69 7.94
C ASP A 235 -5.59 19.94 8.15
N GLU A 236 -5.01 21.13 8.13
CA GLU A 236 -5.65 22.42 8.43
C GLU A 236 -6.88 22.71 7.56
N ASP A 237 -6.92 22.18 6.33
CA ASP A 237 -8.03 22.36 5.39
C ASP A 237 -9.26 21.48 5.65
N ASN A 238 -9.16 20.54 6.63
CA ASN A 238 -10.23 19.58 6.91
C ASN A 238 -10.47 19.24 8.39
N ILE A 239 -9.70 19.83 9.35
CA ILE A 239 -9.83 19.53 10.78
C ILE A 239 -10.68 20.51 11.57
N HIS A 240 -10.98 21.70 11.03
CA HIS A 240 -11.78 22.74 11.67
C HIS A 240 -13.16 22.82 11.06
N GLU A 241 -14.20 23.09 11.87
CA GLU A 241 -15.59 23.15 11.41
C GLU A 241 -15.84 24.20 10.34
N ASP A 242 -15.06 25.27 10.32
CA ASP A 242 -15.09 26.33 9.31
C ASP A 242 -14.18 26.07 8.10
N SER A 243 -13.42 24.98 8.09
CA SER A 243 -12.57 24.66 6.95
C SER A 243 -13.38 24.11 5.77
N LYS A 244 -12.91 24.40 4.57
CA LYS A 244 -13.60 24.07 3.31
C LYS A 244 -13.99 22.61 3.17
N TYR A 245 -13.14 21.73 3.67
CA TYR A 245 -13.31 20.28 3.52
C TYR A 245 -13.67 19.56 4.83
N TRP A 246 -14.10 20.28 5.85
CA TRP A 246 -14.58 19.69 7.12
C TRP A 246 -15.62 18.59 6.92
N TYR A 247 -16.51 18.76 5.96
CA TYR A 247 -17.55 17.77 5.65
C TYR A 247 -16.99 16.39 5.30
N LEU A 248 -15.76 16.30 4.77
CA LEU A 248 -15.07 15.03 4.52
C LEU A 248 -14.65 14.36 5.82
N THR A 249 -14.20 15.13 6.80
CA THR A 249 -13.83 14.60 8.13
C THR A 249 -15.06 14.12 8.88
N GLU A 250 -16.19 14.83 8.81
CA GLU A 250 -17.45 14.32 9.34
C GLU A 250 -17.88 13.02 8.65
N LEU A 251 -17.74 12.94 7.33
CA LEU A 251 -18.05 11.74 6.55
C LEU A 251 -17.12 10.59 6.91
N ALA A 252 -15.81 10.87 7.09
CA ALA A 252 -14.82 9.89 7.55
C ALA A 252 -15.17 9.34 8.93
N ALA A 253 -15.55 10.20 9.88
CA ALA A 253 -16.00 9.79 11.21
C ALA A 253 -17.24 8.89 11.15
N LYS A 254 -18.23 9.24 10.33
CA LYS A 254 -19.42 8.40 10.08
C LYS A 254 -19.06 7.04 9.47
N CYS A 255 -18.09 7.05 8.54
CA CYS A 255 -17.56 5.83 7.93
C CYS A 255 -16.87 4.96 8.98
N THR A 256 -16.02 5.54 9.81
CA THR A 256 -15.32 4.82 10.90
C THR A 256 -16.30 4.23 11.90
N ALA A 257 -17.31 4.98 12.32
CA ALA A 257 -18.32 4.48 13.23
C ALA A 257 -19.07 3.24 12.67
N LYS A 258 -19.25 3.18 11.35
CA LYS A 258 -19.96 2.09 10.68
C LYS A 258 -19.08 0.93 10.24
N ARG A 259 -17.83 1.21 9.82
CA ARG A 259 -16.96 0.26 9.12
C ARG A 259 -15.55 0.12 9.70
N MET A 260 -15.23 0.86 10.76
CA MET A 260 -13.90 0.90 11.42
C MET A 260 -12.76 1.32 10.49
N VAL A 261 -13.07 2.06 9.44
CA VAL A 261 -12.14 2.67 8.49
C VAL A 261 -12.70 4.03 8.05
N PRO A 262 -11.86 4.98 7.62
CA PRO A 262 -10.41 4.92 7.38
C PRO A 262 -9.57 4.95 8.67
N ASP A 263 -8.27 4.62 8.52
CA ASP A 263 -7.27 5.01 9.51
C ASP A 263 -6.87 6.47 9.29
N TYR A 264 -6.45 7.15 10.35
CA TYR A 264 -6.16 8.58 10.31
C TYR A 264 -4.65 8.85 10.46
N ILE A 265 -4.15 9.80 9.69
CA ILE A 265 -2.81 10.35 9.83
C ILE A 265 -2.93 11.85 10.14
N SER A 266 -2.24 12.32 11.18
CA SER A 266 -2.10 13.75 11.45
C SER A 266 -0.96 14.32 10.61
N ALA A 267 -1.28 15.19 9.64
CA ALA A 267 -0.28 15.90 8.84
C ALA A 267 0.67 16.72 9.72
N LYS A 268 0.15 17.40 10.75
CA LYS A 268 0.94 18.15 11.72
C LYS A 268 2.03 17.31 12.38
N ILE A 269 1.66 16.15 12.93
CA ILE A 269 2.61 15.24 13.59
C ILE A 269 3.56 14.64 12.58
N MET A 270 3.06 14.28 11.40
CA MET A 270 3.90 13.71 10.37
C MET A 270 4.96 14.69 9.87
N ARG A 271 4.60 15.97 9.65
CA ARG A 271 5.58 17.03 9.32
C ARG A 271 6.67 17.17 10.39
N GLN A 272 6.31 17.08 11.68
CA GLN A 272 7.28 17.13 12.76
C GLN A 272 8.25 15.94 12.75
N LEU A 273 7.76 14.74 12.48
CA LEU A 273 8.55 13.51 12.54
C LEU A 273 9.28 13.17 11.22
N LYS A 274 8.87 13.78 10.09
CA LYS A 274 9.32 13.44 8.74
C LYS A 274 9.88 14.62 7.98
N ASN A 275 10.61 15.51 8.66
CA ASN A 275 11.32 16.65 8.08
C ASN A 275 10.41 17.53 7.20
N GLY A 276 9.20 17.85 7.68
CA GLY A 276 8.24 18.68 6.97
C GLY A 276 7.40 17.96 5.92
N ASN A 277 7.59 16.67 5.71
CA ASN A 277 6.91 15.91 4.66
C ASN A 277 5.67 15.16 5.18
N VAL A 278 4.67 15.03 4.31
CA VAL A 278 3.50 14.16 4.50
C VAL A 278 3.39 13.25 3.29
N TYR A 279 3.38 11.95 3.51
CA TYR A 279 3.32 10.94 2.45
C TYR A 279 2.70 9.64 2.96
N THR A 280 2.32 8.76 2.04
CA THR A 280 1.66 7.50 2.38
C THR A 280 2.59 6.52 3.11
N CYS A 281 2.00 5.71 3.98
CA CYS A 281 2.62 4.50 4.47
C CYS A 281 2.34 3.32 3.53
N MET A 282 3.08 2.23 3.73
CA MET A 282 2.77 0.94 3.13
C MET A 282 1.52 0.31 3.80
N GLY A 283 0.98 -0.73 3.19
CA GLY A 283 -0.19 -1.44 3.69
C GLY A 283 -0.08 -1.93 5.14
N CYS A 284 1.13 -2.23 5.61
CA CYS A 284 1.45 -2.60 6.99
C CYS A 284 1.59 -1.41 7.95
N ARG A 285 1.36 -0.17 7.52
CA ARG A 285 1.56 1.10 8.24
C ARG A 285 3.03 1.49 8.47
N SER A 286 3.97 0.80 7.87
CA SER A 286 5.37 1.19 7.84
C SER A 286 5.60 2.34 6.86
N PHE A 287 6.48 3.28 7.20
CA PHE A 287 6.84 4.41 6.34
C PHE A 287 8.22 4.20 5.74
N LEU A 288 8.32 4.39 4.42
CA LEU A 288 9.62 4.47 3.77
C LEU A 288 10.17 5.88 3.97
N THR A 289 11.14 6.05 4.86
CA THR A 289 11.76 7.35 5.12
C THR A 289 12.31 7.93 3.82
N VAL A 290 12.05 9.22 3.60
CA VAL A 290 12.48 9.94 2.40
C VAL A 290 13.92 10.42 2.59
N GLU A 291 14.73 10.21 1.59
CA GLU A 291 16.14 10.62 1.57
C GLU A 291 16.37 11.80 0.63
N GLU A 292 17.30 12.70 1.03
CA GLU A 292 17.68 13.86 0.21
C GLU A 292 18.22 13.47 -1.18
N LYS A 293 18.81 12.30 -1.31
CA LYS A 293 19.33 11.79 -2.56
C LYS A 293 18.24 11.29 -3.53
N GLN A 294 17.01 11.10 -3.02
CA GLN A 294 15.90 10.57 -3.80
C GLN A 294 14.90 11.68 -4.12
N LYS A 295 15.17 12.40 -5.20
CA LYS A 295 14.30 13.46 -5.71
C LYS A 295 13.77 13.14 -7.11
N ASN A 296 12.59 13.64 -7.40
CA ASN A 296 12.03 13.67 -8.73
C ASN A 296 12.79 14.69 -9.60
N PRO A 297 12.66 14.63 -10.95
CA PRO A 297 13.32 15.60 -11.85
C PRO A 297 12.96 17.07 -11.56
N ASP A 298 11.81 17.34 -10.97
CA ASP A 298 11.35 18.67 -10.56
C ASP A 298 11.93 19.14 -9.20
N GLY A 299 12.76 18.33 -8.55
CA GLY A 299 13.38 18.63 -7.26
C GLY A 299 12.52 18.26 -6.04
N SER A 300 11.29 17.83 -6.21
CA SER A 300 10.44 17.33 -5.12
C SER A 300 10.95 15.97 -4.60
N TYR A 301 10.61 15.64 -3.35
CA TYR A 301 10.93 14.33 -2.80
C TYR A 301 10.18 13.21 -3.51
N LYS A 302 10.87 12.09 -3.72
CA LYS A 302 10.28 10.90 -4.32
C LYS A 302 9.52 10.09 -3.26
N PHE A 303 8.22 10.23 -3.23
CA PHE A 303 7.36 9.46 -2.31
C PHE A 303 6.91 8.13 -2.91
N TYR A 304 6.58 8.11 -4.20
CA TYR A 304 6.09 6.95 -4.93
C TYR A 304 7.17 6.34 -5.85
N GLY A 305 6.93 5.13 -6.32
CA GLY A 305 7.92 4.37 -7.07
C GLY A 305 9.03 3.86 -6.17
N ARG A 306 8.71 3.51 -4.91
CA ARG A 306 9.64 3.01 -3.90
C ARG A 306 9.10 1.73 -3.28
N PHE A 307 9.96 0.93 -2.65
CA PHE A 307 9.59 -0.39 -2.16
C PHE A 307 10.36 -0.80 -0.90
N ASN A 308 9.85 -1.83 -0.23
CA ASN A 308 10.50 -2.50 0.89
C ASN A 308 11.09 -3.83 0.44
N GLN A 309 12.36 -4.08 0.72
CA GLN A 309 13.08 -5.28 0.31
C GLN A 309 12.66 -6.54 1.08
N GLY A 310 12.16 -6.37 2.31
CA GLY A 310 11.72 -7.46 3.17
C GLY A 310 11.76 -7.11 4.64
N VAL A 311 11.34 -8.07 5.47
CA VAL A 311 11.16 -7.91 6.92
C VAL A 311 11.78 -9.08 7.66
N VAL A 312 12.39 -8.79 8.81
CA VAL A 312 12.74 -9.76 9.86
C VAL A 312 12.22 -9.20 11.17
N THR A 313 11.63 -10.04 12.02
CA THR A 313 11.07 -9.63 13.32
C THR A 313 11.83 -10.30 14.44
N ILE A 314 12.26 -9.51 15.45
CA ILE A 314 12.84 -10.02 16.71
C ILE A 314 11.73 -10.41 17.68
N ASN A 315 11.91 -11.53 18.39
CA ASN A 315 11.04 -11.96 19.46
C ASN A 315 11.54 -11.39 20.82
N LEU A 316 10.93 -10.30 21.26
CA LEU A 316 11.31 -9.67 22.56
C LEU A 316 10.92 -10.54 23.77
N VAL A 317 9.95 -11.43 23.62
CA VAL A 317 9.58 -12.36 24.73
C VAL A 317 10.69 -13.37 24.96
N ASP A 318 11.32 -13.89 23.90
CA ASP A 318 12.49 -14.76 23.99
C ASP A 318 13.63 -14.05 24.73
N VAL A 319 13.93 -12.80 24.40
CA VAL A 319 14.96 -11.98 25.07
C VAL A 319 14.67 -11.87 26.57
N ALA A 320 13.42 -11.55 26.94
CA ALA A 320 13.02 -11.38 28.33
C ALA A 320 13.06 -12.69 29.13
N CYS A 321 12.59 -13.79 28.53
CA CYS A 321 12.62 -15.10 29.18
C CYS A 321 14.05 -15.62 29.35
N SER A 322 14.91 -15.44 28.37
CA SER A 322 16.31 -15.87 28.39
C SER A 322 17.19 -15.09 29.38
N SER A 323 16.75 -13.88 29.78
CA SER A 323 17.45 -13.06 30.75
C SER A 323 17.23 -13.47 32.20
N ASP A 324 16.20 -14.29 32.51
CA ASP A 324 15.81 -14.70 33.87
C ASP A 324 15.59 -13.53 34.85
N GLY A 325 15.12 -12.38 34.34
CA GLY A 325 14.89 -11.16 35.15
C GLY A 325 16.12 -10.30 35.41
N ASP A 326 17.27 -10.67 34.87
CA ASP A 326 18.48 -9.86 34.89
C ASP A 326 18.47 -8.82 33.79
N PHE A 327 18.49 -7.52 34.15
CA PHE A 327 18.44 -6.41 33.20
C PHE A 327 19.71 -6.26 32.35
N ASP A 328 20.88 -6.52 32.93
CA ASP A 328 22.15 -6.41 32.17
C ASP A 328 22.21 -7.52 31.13
N LYS A 329 21.88 -8.74 31.53
CA LYS A 329 21.76 -9.89 30.62
C LYS A 329 20.68 -9.69 29.55
N PHE A 330 19.56 -8.99 29.88
CA PHE A 330 18.53 -8.66 28.89
C PHE A 330 19.10 -7.80 27.73
N TRP A 331 19.89 -6.78 28.07
CA TRP A 331 20.47 -5.92 27.05
C TRP A 331 21.56 -6.63 26.23
N GLU A 332 22.36 -7.47 26.83
CA GLU A 332 23.37 -8.30 26.15
C GLU A 332 22.69 -9.25 25.14
N ILE A 333 21.63 -9.95 25.56
CA ILE A 333 20.86 -10.84 24.66
C ILE A 333 20.17 -10.03 23.57
N LEU A 334 19.60 -8.87 23.88
CA LEU A 334 18.95 -8.03 22.90
C LEU A 334 19.93 -7.60 21.79
N GLU A 335 21.13 -7.17 22.15
CA GLU A 335 22.17 -6.80 21.20
C GLU A 335 22.59 -7.98 20.31
N GLU A 336 22.78 -9.16 20.89
CA GLU A 336 23.07 -10.39 20.15
C GLU A 336 21.97 -10.73 19.12
N ARG A 337 20.68 -10.65 19.57
CA ARG A 337 19.54 -10.92 18.68
C ARG A 337 19.36 -9.86 17.59
N LEU A 338 19.66 -8.59 17.89
CA LEU A 338 19.64 -7.51 16.90
C LEU A 338 20.71 -7.72 15.83
N GLU A 339 21.93 -8.16 16.20
CA GLU A 339 22.97 -8.50 15.22
C GLU A 339 22.55 -9.68 14.34
N LEU A 340 21.90 -10.68 14.91
CA LEU A 340 21.35 -11.80 14.17
C LEU A 340 20.26 -11.34 13.18
N CYS A 341 19.36 -10.45 13.60
CA CYS A 341 18.38 -9.82 12.72
C CYS A 341 19.05 -9.02 11.58
N HIS A 342 20.12 -8.27 11.89
CA HIS A 342 20.89 -7.54 10.87
C HIS A 342 21.45 -8.48 9.81
N ARG A 343 22.07 -9.59 10.20
CA ARG A 343 22.58 -10.60 9.26
C ARG A 343 21.45 -11.23 8.42
N ALA A 344 20.31 -11.51 9.03
CA ALA A 344 19.13 -12.02 8.32
C ALA A 344 18.58 -11.00 7.29
N LEU A 345 18.55 -9.72 7.65
CA LEU A 345 18.18 -8.63 6.73
C LEU A 345 19.20 -8.48 5.60
N ARG A 346 20.49 -8.64 5.88
CA ARG A 346 21.55 -8.65 4.84
C ARG A 346 21.29 -9.77 3.82
N CYS A 347 20.89 -10.96 4.25
CA CYS A 347 20.54 -12.04 3.34
C CYS A 347 19.44 -11.62 2.34
N ARG A 348 18.39 -10.91 2.81
CA ARG A 348 17.33 -10.38 1.93
C ARG A 348 17.87 -9.38 0.91
N HIS A 349 18.67 -8.43 1.36
CA HIS A 349 19.29 -7.43 0.48
C HIS A 349 20.18 -8.10 -0.59
N GLU A 350 21.07 -8.98 -0.18
CA GLU A 350 22.00 -9.67 -1.06
C GLU A 350 21.29 -10.58 -2.06
N ARG A 351 20.15 -11.16 -1.67
CA ARG A 351 19.33 -11.99 -2.56
C ARG A 351 18.76 -11.20 -3.74
N LEU A 352 18.45 -9.91 -3.56
CA LEU A 352 17.92 -9.05 -4.61
C LEU A 352 19.00 -8.53 -5.58
N LEU A 353 20.28 -8.51 -5.18
CA LEU A 353 21.37 -8.08 -6.04
C LEU A 353 21.46 -8.94 -7.31
N GLY A 354 21.73 -8.29 -8.44
CA GLY A 354 21.80 -8.93 -9.76
C GLY A 354 20.45 -9.35 -10.33
N THR A 355 19.33 -8.97 -9.70
CA THR A 355 17.99 -9.20 -10.26
C THR A 355 17.80 -8.33 -11.49
N VAL A 356 17.48 -8.94 -12.64
CA VAL A 356 17.24 -8.23 -13.90
C VAL A 356 15.81 -7.70 -13.97
N SER A 357 15.62 -6.56 -14.60
CA SER A 357 14.32 -5.90 -14.76
C SER A 357 13.25 -6.75 -15.46
N ASP A 358 13.68 -7.75 -16.19
CA ASP A 358 12.82 -8.66 -16.96
C ASP A 358 11.98 -9.62 -16.10
N VAL A 359 12.34 -9.83 -14.83
CA VAL A 359 11.61 -10.77 -13.95
C VAL A 359 10.24 -10.23 -13.54
N ALA A 360 10.09 -8.89 -13.47
CA ALA A 360 8.84 -8.22 -13.17
C ALA A 360 8.72 -6.89 -13.93
N PRO A 361 8.47 -6.92 -15.26
CA PRO A 361 8.52 -5.72 -16.09
C PRO A 361 7.59 -4.60 -15.63
N ILE A 362 6.40 -4.93 -15.12
CA ILE A 362 5.44 -3.95 -14.60
C ILE A 362 6.06 -3.09 -13.49
N LEU A 363 6.89 -3.69 -12.63
CA LEU A 363 7.56 -3.03 -11.51
C LEU A 363 8.76 -2.22 -11.99
N TRP A 364 9.64 -2.84 -12.78
CA TRP A 364 10.97 -2.33 -13.04
C TRP A 364 11.11 -1.56 -14.35
N GLN A 365 10.32 -1.89 -15.39
CA GLN A 365 10.43 -1.30 -16.71
C GLN A 365 9.27 -0.35 -17.05
N TYR A 366 8.05 -0.58 -16.50
CA TYR A 366 6.84 0.10 -16.96
C TYR A 366 6.20 1.05 -15.95
N GLY A 367 6.95 1.49 -14.95
CA GLY A 367 6.67 2.69 -14.17
C GLY A 367 6.10 2.48 -12.78
N ALA A 368 5.72 1.25 -12.37
CA ALA A 368 5.21 1.07 -11.00
C ALA A 368 6.25 1.47 -9.96
N LEU A 369 7.50 1.06 -10.12
CA LEU A 369 8.61 1.43 -9.25
C LEU A 369 9.72 2.16 -10.02
N ALA A 370 10.02 1.75 -11.25
CA ALA A 370 11.07 2.33 -12.07
C ALA A 370 10.76 2.22 -13.57
N ARG A 371 11.61 2.85 -14.39
CA ARG A 371 11.63 2.72 -15.85
C ARG A 371 13.03 2.31 -16.31
N LEU A 372 13.48 1.14 -15.85
CA LEU A 372 14.74 0.53 -16.28
C LEU A 372 14.63 0.00 -17.71
N LYS A 373 15.76 -0.10 -18.37
CA LYS A 373 15.82 -0.78 -19.67
C LYS A 373 15.73 -2.30 -19.46
N LYS A 374 15.27 -2.99 -20.50
CA LYS A 374 15.28 -4.45 -20.53
C LYS A 374 16.70 -4.99 -20.29
N GLY A 375 16.83 -5.98 -19.39
CA GLY A 375 18.13 -6.58 -19.01
C GLY A 375 18.96 -5.75 -18.01
N GLU A 376 18.54 -4.55 -17.65
CA GLU A 376 19.20 -3.75 -16.61
C GLU A 376 18.91 -4.34 -15.22
N THR A 377 19.91 -4.36 -14.32
CA THR A 377 19.71 -4.84 -12.95
C THR A 377 19.07 -3.78 -12.06
N ILE A 378 18.35 -4.23 -11.02
CA ILE A 378 17.71 -3.33 -10.04
C ILE A 378 18.69 -2.82 -8.96
N ASP A 379 19.96 -3.18 -9.03
CA ASP A 379 20.93 -2.95 -7.94
C ASP A 379 20.96 -1.50 -7.45
N LYS A 380 20.93 -0.53 -8.38
CA LYS A 380 20.88 0.89 -8.02
C LYS A 380 19.65 1.33 -7.24
N LEU A 381 18.57 0.51 -7.27
CA LEU A 381 17.33 0.78 -6.55
C LEU A 381 17.33 0.20 -5.12
N LEU A 382 18.39 -0.53 -4.75
CA LEU A 382 18.53 -1.14 -3.44
C LEU A 382 19.22 -0.24 -2.42
N TYR A 383 19.74 0.90 -2.85
CA TYR A 383 20.58 1.80 -2.06
C TYR A 383 20.01 3.22 -1.97
N ASP A 384 20.68 4.05 -1.18
CA ASP A 384 20.46 5.50 -1.07
C ASP A 384 19.01 5.90 -0.77
N GLY A 385 18.26 5.06 -0.01
CA GLY A 385 16.88 5.34 0.37
C GLY A 385 15.84 5.16 -0.75
N TYR A 386 16.22 4.66 -1.93
CA TYR A 386 15.24 4.31 -2.96
C TYR A 386 14.33 3.17 -2.49
N SER A 387 14.88 2.20 -1.82
CA SER A 387 14.16 1.16 -1.11
C SER A 387 14.59 1.12 0.35
N THR A 388 13.81 0.44 1.18
CA THR A 388 14.08 0.23 2.60
C THR A 388 14.10 -1.25 2.91
N ILE A 389 14.62 -1.59 4.09
CA ILE A 389 14.52 -2.91 4.66
C ILE A 389 14.01 -2.75 6.10
N SER A 390 13.17 -3.65 6.60
CA SER A 390 12.47 -3.43 7.85
C SER A 390 12.84 -4.45 8.91
N LEU A 391 13.18 -3.93 10.10
CA LEU A 391 13.23 -4.71 11.34
C LEU A 391 11.92 -4.52 12.10
N GLY A 392 11.21 -5.62 12.35
CA GLY A 392 10.05 -5.66 13.22
C GLY A 392 10.39 -6.14 14.63
N TYR A 393 9.49 -5.92 15.56
CA TYR A 393 9.56 -6.52 16.90
C TYR A 393 8.18 -7.04 17.32
N ALA A 394 8.16 -8.09 18.12
CA ALA A 394 6.93 -8.66 18.67
C ALA A 394 7.07 -8.92 20.16
N GLY A 395 5.95 -8.84 20.89
CA GLY A 395 5.89 -9.19 22.32
C GLY A 395 6.44 -8.15 23.28
N LEU A 396 6.39 -6.86 22.93
CA LEU A 396 6.89 -5.78 23.82
C LEU A 396 6.19 -5.76 25.18
N HIS A 397 4.85 -5.89 25.19
CA HIS A 397 4.06 -5.91 26.42
C HIS A 397 4.44 -7.11 27.31
N GLU A 398 4.49 -8.28 26.71
CA GLU A 398 4.83 -9.54 27.38
C GLU A 398 6.28 -9.53 27.89
N SER A 399 7.20 -8.99 27.12
CA SER A 399 8.61 -8.81 27.51
C SER A 399 8.74 -7.94 28.77
N ILE A 400 8.11 -6.75 28.76
CA ILE A 400 8.10 -5.85 29.92
C ILE A 400 7.49 -6.56 31.13
N LYS A 401 6.33 -7.19 30.98
CA LYS A 401 5.67 -7.93 32.05
C LYS A 401 6.55 -9.04 32.62
N THR A 402 7.20 -9.82 31.76
CA THR A 402 8.07 -10.92 32.16
C THR A 402 9.25 -10.42 32.95
N ILE A 403 10.02 -9.46 32.45
CA ILE A 403 11.24 -8.98 33.16
C ILE A 403 10.94 -8.36 34.51
N PHE A 404 9.85 -7.58 34.62
CA PHE A 404 9.45 -7.00 35.91
C PHE A 404 8.84 -8.02 36.89
N THR A 405 8.26 -9.11 36.41
CA THR A 405 7.74 -10.18 37.27
C THR A 405 8.87 -11.02 37.85
N PHE A 406 9.85 -11.40 37.04
CA PHE A 406 11.03 -12.14 37.49
C PHE A 406 11.90 -11.30 38.46
N SER A 407 12.12 -10.03 38.16
CA SER A 407 12.85 -9.09 39.03
C SER A 407 12.21 -8.98 40.41
N ARG A 408 10.87 -8.95 40.53
CA ARG A 408 10.17 -8.93 41.84
C ARG A 408 10.30 -10.23 42.60
N SER A 409 10.30 -11.39 41.98
CA SER A 409 10.46 -12.68 42.65
C SER A 409 11.87 -12.87 43.23
N GLN A 410 12.91 -12.33 42.60
CA GLN A 410 14.25 -12.31 43.15
C GLN A 410 14.39 -11.42 44.42
N PHE A 411 13.67 -10.29 44.46
CA PHE A 411 13.63 -9.43 45.66
C PHE A 411 12.88 -10.06 46.85
N ILE A 412 11.91 -10.95 46.58
CA ILE A 412 11.13 -11.62 47.67
C ILE A 412 11.90 -12.80 48.28
N ILE A 413 12.87 -13.38 47.59
CA ILE A 413 13.69 -14.49 48.10
C ILE A 413 14.85 -14.00 48.97
N HIS A 414 15.15 -12.70 48.97
CA HIS A 414 16.19 -12.08 49.77
C HIS A 414 15.65 -11.24 50.98
N LEU A 415 14.34 -11.31 51.26
CA LEU A 415 13.70 -10.81 52.47
C LEU A 415 13.17 -11.99 53.31
#